data_e2995c21ce87ec262e6875e56cf9bc14
#
_entry.id   e2995c21ce87ec262e6875e56cf9bc14
#
_cell.length_a   1.000
_cell.length_b   1.000
_cell.length_c   1.000
_cell.angle_alpha   90.00
_cell.angle_beta   90.00
_cell.angle_gamma   90.00
#
_symmetry.space_group_name_H-M   'P 1'
#
loop_
_entity.id
_entity.type
_entity.pdbx_description
1 polymer ?
#
loop_
_entity_poly.entity_id
_entity_poly.type
_entity_poly.pdbx_seq_one_letter_code
_entity_poly.pdbx_strand_id
1 'polypeptide(L)'
;MKALYSNRGFKVALIVAGVLVLLEGVVLFLSYGSLQSEARRVRNLERDFRSMSQVSPSPTESVAQKVEVHVAAYEREVLRLEMALSRGELTKELSEEAVPRERTDAYFDLVSYTERLRTMARRHAVQIVTEESFGFSEYAKEGPAKKLIEKVFRERQILERVLSMLLLSNPARLTLVERSAGSDADEWDEQARLTLAVDGVVKTDFVRVQFSGETASLRSWLNRLGQSGLPVSLRSIEVAPERNNASRSTSRRSSSSMVLTSELPEVNPLVARLPSLFTVVLEILEIVPTTEEETP
;
A
#
# COMPACT_ATOMS: atom_id res chain seq x y z
N MET A 1 13.93 -59.29 -78.24
CA MET A 1 14.15 -58.63 -76.91
C MET A 1 14.23 -59.56 -75.68
N LYS A 2 14.06 -60.87 -75.78
CA LYS A 2 14.23 -61.84 -74.65
C LYS A 2 15.62 -62.27 -74.30
N ALA A 3 16.63 -62.08 -75.19
CA ALA A 3 17.99 -62.54 -74.98
C ALA A 3 18.89 -61.66 -74.06
N LEU A 4 18.50 -60.41 -73.85
CA LEU A 4 19.26 -59.45 -72.99
C LEU A 4 19.04 -59.67 -71.47
N TYR A 5 17.94 -60.31 -71.07
CA TYR A 5 17.61 -60.57 -69.66
C TYR A 5 18.30 -61.81 -69.07
N SER A 6 18.94 -62.59 -69.86
CA SER A 6 19.61 -63.84 -69.41
C SER A 6 21.06 -63.61 -68.91
N ASN A 7 21.66 -62.49 -69.16
CA ASN A 7 23.05 -62.23 -68.81
C ASN A 7 23.16 -61.77 -67.34
N ARG A 8 23.77 -62.51 -66.43
CA ARG A 8 23.97 -62.21 -65.03
C ARG A 8 24.61 -60.81 -64.81
N GLY A 9 25.54 -60.47 -65.74
CA GLY A 9 26.19 -59.12 -65.70
C GLY A 9 25.21 -57.95 -65.91
N PHE A 10 24.21 -58.11 -66.83
CA PHE A 10 23.20 -57.06 -67.05
C PHE A 10 22.29 -56.86 -65.87
N LYS A 11 21.93 -57.95 -65.19
CA LYS A 11 21.10 -57.81 -63.93
C LYS A 11 21.82 -57.09 -62.80
N VAL A 12 23.15 -57.43 -62.66
CA VAL A 12 23.95 -56.73 -61.64
C VAL A 12 24.15 -55.25 -61.99
N ALA A 13 24.38 -54.90 -63.25
CA ALA A 13 24.50 -53.52 -63.71
C ALA A 13 23.20 -52.72 -63.47
N LEU A 14 22.05 -53.34 -63.70
CA LEU A 14 20.76 -52.71 -63.49
C LEU A 14 20.46 -52.50 -62.01
N ILE A 15 20.86 -53.44 -61.15
CA ILE A 15 20.69 -53.26 -59.68
C ILE A 15 21.63 -52.15 -59.19
N VAL A 16 22.90 -52.10 -59.65
CA VAL A 16 23.83 -51.03 -59.24
C VAL A 16 23.34 -49.67 -59.71
N ALA A 17 22.80 -49.53 -60.92
CA ALA A 17 22.24 -48.32 -61.43
C ALA A 17 21.01 -47.88 -60.61
N GLY A 18 20.11 -48.80 -60.22
CA GLY A 18 18.99 -48.58 -59.38
C GLY A 18 19.33 -48.05 -57.94
N VAL A 19 20.40 -48.69 -57.37
CA VAL A 19 20.94 -48.26 -56.08
C VAL A 19 21.55 -46.85 -56.16
N LEU A 20 22.23 -46.54 -57.27
CA LEU A 20 22.86 -45.24 -57.47
C LEU A 20 21.80 -44.12 -57.58
N VAL A 21 20.74 -44.36 -58.36
CA VAL A 21 19.60 -43.42 -58.48
C VAL A 21 18.86 -43.22 -57.12
N LEU A 22 18.73 -44.29 -56.34
CA LEU A 22 18.13 -44.18 -54.98
C LEU A 22 19.02 -43.35 -54.04
N LEU A 23 20.34 -43.55 -54.10
CA LEU A 23 21.31 -42.76 -53.31
C LEU A 23 21.25 -41.26 -53.66
N GLU A 24 21.24 -40.95 -54.97
CA GLU A 24 21.05 -39.55 -55.42
C GLU A 24 19.74 -38.98 -54.97
N GLY A 25 18.63 -39.73 -55.04
CA GLY A 25 17.32 -39.29 -54.53
C GLY A 25 17.32 -38.96 -53.05
N VAL A 26 17.99 -39.77 -52.23
CA VAL A 26 18.15 -39.56 -50.80
C VAL A 26 18.95 -38.28 -50.50
N VAL A 27 20.09 -38.09 -51.21
CA VAL A 27 20.91 -36.89 -51.04
C VAL A 27 20.15 -35.63 -51.44
N LEU A 28 19.41 -35.64 -52.52
CA LEU A 28 18.58 -34.51 -52.96
C LEU A 28 17.46 -34.25 -51.96
N PHE A 29 16.82 -35.26 -51.42
CA PHE A 29 15.80 -35.11 -50.39
C PHE A 29 16.32 -34.45 -49.10
N LEU A 30 17.48 -34.91 -48.61
CA LEU A 30 18.13 -34.34 -47.44
C LEU A 30 18.58 -32.88 -47.68
N SER A 31 19.13 -32.59 -48.87
CA SER A 31 19.56 -31.25 -49.27
C SER A 31 18.38 -30.30 -49.41
N TYR A 32 17.23 -30.78 -49.91
CA TYR A 32 16.02 -29.97 -50.01
C TYR A 32 15.43 -29.61 -48.66
N GLY A 33 15.48 -30.54 -47.69
CA GLY A 33 15.08 -30.31 -46.30
C GLY A 33 15.93 -29.22 -45.61
N SER A 34 17.26 -29.24 -45.83
CA SER A 34 18.16 -28.22 -45.26
C SER A 34 17.95 -26.83 -45.85
N LEU A 35 17.76 -26.71 -47.17
CA LEU A 35 17.46 -25.46 -47.85
C LEU A 35 16.13 -24.83 -47.36
N GLN A 36 15.12 -25.68 -47.09
CA GLN A 36 13.85 -25.22 -46.63
C GLN A 36 13.90 -24.71 -45.17
N SER A 37 14.74 -25.31 -44.35
CA SER A 37 14.98 -24.86 -42.96
C SER A 37 15.69 -23.49 -42.92
N GLU A 38 16.70 -23.29 -43.76
CA GLU A 38 17.42 -22.03 -43.91
C GLU A 38 16.50 -20.92 -44.43
N ALA A 39 15.66 -21.22 -45.43
CA ALA A 39 14.69 -20.27 -45.95
C ALA A 39 13.59 -19.85 -44.91
N ARG A 40 13.26 -20.76 -44.00
CA ARG A 40 12.36 -20.41 -42.86
C ARG A 40 13.09 -19.54 -41.85
N ARG A 41 14.35 -19.80 -41.57
CA ARG A 41 15.19 -19.05 -40.65
C ARG A 41 15.37 -17.61 -41.11
N VAL A 42 15.66 -17.41 -42.40
CA VAL A 42 15.75 -16.06 -43.00
C VAL A 42 14.43 -15.32 -42.92
N ARG A 43 13.29 -15.98 -43.22
CA ARG A 43 11.95 -15.34 -43.11
C ARG A 43 11.57 -14.95 -41.68
N ASN A 44 11.97 -15.77 -40.72
CA ASN A 44 11.72 -15.40 -39.29
C ASN A 44 12.58 -14.21 -38.87
N LEU A 45 13.89 -14.21 -39.22
CA LEU A 45 14.74 -13.05 -38.97
C LEU A 45 14.25 -11.79 -39.66
N GLU A 46 13.72 -11.89 -40.88
CA GLU A 46 13.16 -10.73 -41.60
C GLU A 46 11.87 -10.21 -40.93
N ARG A 47 11.03 -11.10 -40.37
CA ARG A 47 9.85 -10.70 -39.59
C ARG A 47 10.25 -10.03 -38.27
N ASP A 48 11.22 -10.61 -37.56
CA ASP A 48 11.72 -10.05 -36.31
C ASP A 48 12.36 -8.67 -36.55
N PHE A 49 13.10 -8.52 -37.64
CA PHE A 49 13.68 -7.24 -38.03
C PHE A 49 12.61 -6.20 -38.39
N ARG A 50 11.55 -6.61 -39.09
CA ARG A 50 10.40 -5.71 -39.38
C ARG A 50 9.65 -5.33 -38.11
N SER A 51 9.43 -6.28 -37.20
CA SER A 51 8.78 -5.98 -35.92
C SER A 51 9.61 -4.99 -35.09
N MET A 52 10.93 -5.19 -35.03
CA MET A 52 11.84 -4.29 -34.32
C MET A 52 11.91 -2.89 -34.98
N SER A 53 11.84 -2.81 -36.30
CA SER A 53 11.85 -1.51 -37.01
C SER A 53 10.56 -0.70 -36.84
N GLN A 54 9.46 -1.36 -36.45
CA GLN A 54 8.16 -0.72 -36.20
C GLN A 54 8.00 -0.26 -34.73
N VAL A 55 8.90 -0.71 -33.82
CA VAL A 55 8.89 -0.24 -32.42
C VAL A 55 9.41 1.20 -32.38
N SER A 56 8.60 2.09 -31.82
CA SER A 56 8.97 3.49 -31.61
C SER A 56 9.28 3.70 -30.11
N PRO A 57 10.49 4.16 -29.76
CA PRO A 57 11.61 4.55 -30.61
C PRO A 57 12.37 3.33 -31.19
N SER A 58 12.91 3.48 -32.40
CA SER A 58 13.67 2.38 -33.05
C SER A 58 14.86 1.96 -32.19
N PRO A 59 15.16 0.65 -32.09
CA PRO A 59 16.26 0.13 -31.28
C PRO A 59 17.63 0.44 -31.90
N THR A 60 18.07 1.68 -31.76
CA THR A 60 19.42 2.12 -32.14
C THR A 60 20.31 2.12 -30.88
N GLU A 61 21.60 1.97 -31.07
CA GLU A 61 22.57 1.99 -29.97
C GLU A 61 22.46 3.27 -29.11
N SER A 62 22.20 4.41 -29.75
CA SER A 62 21.99 5.68 -29.06
C SER A 62 20.70 5.70 -28.22
N VAL A 63 19.65 4.97 -28.61
CA VAL A 63 18.41 4.82 -27.83
C VAL A 63 18.66 3.85 -26.68
N ALA A 64 19.37 2.75 -26.90
CA ALA A 64 19.74 1.82 -25.85
C ALA A 64 20.53 2.51 -24.72
N GLN A 65 21.55 3.30 -25.07
CA GLN A 65 22.32 4.08 -24.11
C GLN A 65 21.44 5.09 -23.32
N LYS A 66 20.51 5.76 -23.99
CA LYS A 66 19.56 6.69 -23.30
C LYS A 66 18.65 5.93 -22.33
N VAL A 67 18.13 4.77 -22.74
CA VAL A 67 17.30 3.92 -21.88
C VAL A 67 18.09 3.48 -20.66
N GLU A 68 19.33 3.02 -20.84
CA GLU A 68 20.21 2.60 -19.73
C GLU A 68 20.47 3.76 -18.74
N VAL A 69 20.74 4.96 -19.23
CA VAL A 69 20.90 6.15 -18.38
C VAL A 69 19.61 6.47 -17.62
N HIS A 70 18.44 6.35 -18.27
CA HIS A 70 17.15 6.58 -17.61
C HIS A 70 16.84 5.50 -16.58
N VAL A 71 17.09 4.22 -16.89
CA VAL A 71 16.92 3.11 -15.93
C VAL A 71 17.78 3.35 -14.70
N ALA A 72 19.07 3.62 -14.88
CA ALA A 72 19.97 3.92 -13.77
C ALA A 72 19.57 5.19 -12.97
N ALA A 73 18.90 6.15 -13.60
CA ALA A 73 18.34 7.31 -12.90
C ALA A 73 17.09 6.93 -12.09
N TYR A 74 16.20 6.12 -12.64
CA TYR A 74 15.03 5.61 -11.93
C TYR A 74 15.41 4.72 -10.75
N GLU A 75 16.35 3.80 -10.93
CA GLU A 75 16.87 2.94 -9.84
C GLU A 75 17.40 3.77 -8.67
N ARG A 76 18.18 4.82 -8.96
CA ARG A 76 18.68 5.74 -7.93
C ARG A 76 17.56 6.49 -7.22
N GLU A 77 16.52 6.91 -7.94
CA GLU A 77 15.40 7.60 -7.33
C GLU A 77 14.51 6.65 -6.49
N VAL A 78 14.33 5.42 -6.94
CA VAL A 78 13.65 4.37 -6.15
C VAL A 78 14.42 4.11 -4.85
N LEU A 79 15.74 3.87 -4.92
CA LEU A 79 16.58 3.70 -3.73
C LEU A 79 16.52 4.93 -2.80
N ARG A 80 16.47 6.14 -3.36
CA ARG A 80 16.31 7.35 -2.57
C ARG A 80 14.97 7.42 -1.85
N LEU A 81 13.89 7.04 -2.53
CA LEU A 81 12.55 6.98 -1.95
C LEU A 81 12.45 5.89 -0.87
N GLU A 82 13.00 4.70 -1.13
CA GLU A 82 13.11 3.64 -0.12
C GLU A 82 13.89 4.13 1.12
N MET A 83 15.01 4.79 0.91
CA MET A 83 15.79 5.37 2.01
C MET A 83 15.03 6.48 2.74
N ALA A 84 14.25 7.29 2.04
CA ALA A 84 13.45 8.34 2.67
C ALA A 84 12.30 7.74 3.51
N LEU A 85 11.67 6.67 3.03
CA LEU A 85 10.61 5.96 3.75
C LEU A 85 11.16 5.13 4.92
N SER A 86 12.36 4.55 4.79
CA SER A 86 12.99 3.73 5.82
C SER A 86 13.83 4.51 6.84
N ARG A 87 14.28 5.72 6.50
CA ARG A 87 15.21 6.54 7.31
C ARG A 87 14.55 7.62 8.16
N GLY A 88 13.22 7.67 8.24
CA GLY A 88 12.59 8.52 9.25
C GLY A 88 13.19 8.20 10.62
N GLU A 89 13.66 9.20 11.40
CA GLU A 89 14.18 8.97 12.77
C GLU A 89 13.22 8.12 13.59
N LEU A 90 11.94 8.33 13.38
CA LEU A 90 10.87 7.54 13.99
C LEU A 90 10.85 6.08 13.55
N THR A 91 11.20 5.77 12.30
CA THR A 91 11.25 4.37 11.82
C THR A 91 12.40 3.62 12.51
N LYS A 92 13.50 4.28 12.85
CA LYS A 92 14.60 3.68 13.64
C LYS A 92 14.17 3.46 15.10
N GLU A 93 13.57 4.46 15.75
CA GLU A 93 13.03 4.31 17.10
C GLU A 93 11.99 3.21 17.19
N LEU A 94 11.10 3.08 16.17
CA LEU A 94 10.11 2.01 16.07
C LEU A 94 10.76 0.62 15.92
N SER A 95 11.91 0.55 15.27
CA SER A 95 12.64 -0.71 15.04
C SER A 95 13.47 -1.16 16.26
N GLU A 96 13.80 -0.24 17.19
CA GLU A 96 14.58 -0.56 18.39
C GLU A 96 13.75 -1.15 19.52
N GLU A 97 12.44 -0.94 19.53
CA GLU A 97 11.56 -1.49 20.55
C GLU A 97 11.36 -3.01 20.32
N ALA A 98 11.61 -3.80 21.35
CA ALA A 98 11.55 -5.26 21.25
C ALA A 98 10.13 -5.77 21.02
N VAL A 99 9.91 -6.49 19.94
CA VAL A 99 8.62 -7.11 19.61
C VAL A 99 8.28 -8.17 20.68
N PRO A 100 7.07 -8.15 21.25
CA PRO A 100 6.61 -9.19 22.18
C PRO A 100 6.69 -10.59 21.56
N ARG A 101 7.15 -11.58 22.31
CA ARG A 101 7.30 -12.95 21.81
C ARG A 101 6.07 -13.81 22.05
N GLU A 102 5.34 -13.50 23.11
CA GLU A 102 4.20 -14.27 23.56
C GLU A 102 2.90 -13.45 23.49
N ARG A 103 1.79 -14.15 23.37
CA ARG A 103 0.46 -13.55 23.30
C ARG A 103 0.12 -12.70 24.52
N THR A 104 0.54 -13.17 25.68
CA THR A 104 0.34 -12.49 26.96
C THR A 104 1.09 -11.19 27.03
N ASP A 105 2.35 -11.17 26.58
CA ASP A 105 3.17 -9.95 26.55
C ASP A 105 2.57 -8.92 25.59
N ALA A 106 2.11 -9.36 24.41
CA ALA A 106 1.44 -8.51 23.46
C ALA A 106 0.12 -7.92 24.01
N TYR A 107 -0.61 -8.69 24.81
CA TYR A 107 -1.79 -8.17 25.51
C TYR A 107 -1.43 -7.06 26.49
N PHE A 108 -0.43 -7.29 27.35
CA PHE A 108 0.00 -6.26 28.31
C PHE A 108 0.61 -5.03 27.65
N ASP A 109 1.26 -5.19 26.51
CA ASP A 109 1.72 -4.06 25.70
C ASP A 109 0.55 -3.19 25.22
N LEU A 110 -0.52 -3.80 24.69
CA LEU A 110 -1.74 -3.08 24.25
C LEU A 110 -2.48 -2.41 25.44
N VAL A 111 -2.52 -3.05 26.60
CA VAL A 111 -3.07 -2.43 27.82
C VAL A 111 -2.25 -1.22 28.22
N SER A 112 -0.93 -1.35 28.23
CA SER A 112 -0.01 -0.25 28.55
C SER A 112 -0.12 0.92 27.55
N TYR A 113 -0.26 0.62 26.26
CA TYR A 113 -0.53 1.59 25.21
C TYR A 113 -1.81 2.39 25.50
N THR A 114 -2.90 1.70 25.79
CA THR A 114 -4.19 2.33 26.12
C THR A 114 -4.08 3.25 27.33
N GLU A 115 -3.39 2.82 28.39
CA GLU A 115 -3.21 3.62 29.60
C GLU A 115 -2.26 4.82 29.37
N ARG A 116 -1.24 4.68 28.55
CA ARG A 116 -0.38 5.82 28.16
C ARG A 116 -1.18 6.91 27.45
N LEU A 117 -2.00 6.53 26.45
CA LEU A 117 -2.82 7.48 25.71
C LEU A 117 -3.90 8.13 26.59
N ARG A 118 -4.55 7.37 27.46
CA ARG A 118 -5.52 7.93 28.43
C ARG A 118 -4.85 8.92 29.39
N THR A 119 -3.65 8.61 29.84
CA THR A 119 -2.88 9.50 30.72
C THR A 119 -2.49 10.77 30.00
N MET A 120 -2.05 10.69 28.74
CA MET A 120 -1.73 11.82 27.89
C MET A 120 -2.97 12.70 27.64
N ALA A 121 -4.10 12.09 27.31
CA ALA A 121 -5.36 12.81 27.12
C ALA A 121 -5.79 13.59 28.37
N ARG A 122 -5.68 12.97 29.54
CA ARG A 122 -5.96 13.67 30.83
C ARG A 122 -5.03 14.85 31.04
N ARG A 123 -3.74 14.74 30.71
CA ARG A 123 -2.77 15.84 30.82
C ARG A 123 -3.10 17.02 29.90
N HIS A 124 -3.67 16.73 28.74
CA HIS A 124 -4.07 17.72 27.73
C HIS A 124 -5.54 18.13 27.82
N ALA A 125 -6.25 17.71 28.86
CA ALA A 125 -7.68 17.96 29.07
C ALA A 125 -8.57 17.52 27.89
N VAL A 126 -8.16 16.50 27.14
CA VAL A 126 -8.92 15.92 26.03
C VAL A 126 -9.90 14.89 26.59
N GLN A 127 -11.18 15.04 26.25
CA GLN A 127 -12.20 14.06 26.63
C GLN A 127 -12.06 12.80 25.74
N ILE A 128 -12.10 11.62 26.33
CA ILE A 128 -12.14 10.34 25.63
C ILE A 128 -13.43 9.63 25.98
N VAL A 129 -14.05 8.96 24.99
CA VAL A 129 -15.17 8.05 25.24
C VAL A 129 -14.69 6.88 26.10
N THR A 130 -15.48 6.50 27.11
CA THR A 130 -15.06 5.59 28.18
C THR A 130 -14.60 4.21 27.68
N GLU A 131 -15.18 3.73 26.57
CA GLU A 131 -14.92 2.41 25.98
C GLU A 131 -13.91 2.44 24.84
N GLU A 132 -13.27 3.60 24.58
CA GLU A 132 -12.32 3.73 23.48
C GLU A 132 -11.07 2.90 23.73
N SER A 133 -10.78 1.99 22.80
CA SER A 133 -9.62 1.08 22.81
C SER A 133 -8.51 1.52 21.84
N PHE A 134 -8.63 2.71 21.28
CA PHE A 134 -7.66 3.32 20.35
C PHE A 134 -7.30 2.43 19.17
N GLY A 135 -8.32 1.80 18.57
CA GLY A 135 -8.18 0.97 17.38
C GLY A 135 -7.89 -0.51 17.63
N PHE A 136 -7.84 -0.98 18.88
CA PHE A 136 -7.55 -2.37 19.23
C PHE A 136 -8.65 -3.03 20.06
N SER A 137 -9.91 -2.73 19.76
CA SER A 137 -11.08 -3.26 20.48
C SER A 137 -11.18 -4.78 20.42
N GLU A 138 -10.75 -5.39 19.33
CA GLU A 138 -10.72 -6.84 19.14
C GLU A 138 -9.79 -7.56 20.11
N TYR A 139 -8.79 -6.86 20.66
CA TYR A 139 -7.83 -7.39 21.63
C TYR A 139 -8.11 -6.96 23.08
N ALA A 140 -9.28 -6.39 23.37
CA ALA A 140 -9.61 -5.90 24.70
C ALA A 140 -9.63 -7.00 25.78
N LYS A 141 -9.88 -8.26 25.40
CA LYS A 141 -9.97 -9.40 26.31
C LYS A 141 -8.82 -10.38 26.18
N GLU A 142 -8.19 -10.45 25.02
CA GLU A 142 -7.20 -11.46 24.69
C GLU A 142 -6.20 -10.90 23.68
N GLY A 143 -4.92 -11.18 23.85
CA GLY A 143 -3.88 -10.70 22.93
C GLY A 143 -3.99 -11.32 21.53
N PRO A 144 -3.31 -10.73 20.53
CA PRO A 144 -3.32 -11.19 19.15
C PRO A 144 -2.75 -12.60 19.01
N ALA A 145 -3.19 -13.34 18.00
CA ALA A 145 -2.61 -14.64 17.66
C ALA A 145 -1.12 -14.49 17.32
N LYS A 146 -0.30 -15.51 17.65
CA LYS A 146 1.16 -15.46 17.53
C LYS A 146 1.67 -14.96 16.16
N LYS A 147 0.97 -15.32 15.06
CA LYS A 147 1.29 -14.89 13.69
C LYS A 147 1.03 -13.40 13.43
N LEU A 148 0.19 -12.77 14.25
CA LEU A 148 -0.22 -11.38 14.09
C LEU A 148 0.51 -10.44 15.05
N ILE A 149 1.26 -10.96 16.03
CA ILE A 149 1.90 -10.15 17.06
C ILE A 149 2.77 -9.06 16.45
N GLU A 150 3.64 -9.41 15.51
CA GLU A 150 4.55 -8.46 14.87
C GLU A 150 3.80 -7.37 14.10
N LYS A 151 2.78 -7.75 13.31
CA LYS A 151 1.95 -6.79 12.57
C LYS A 151 1.23 -5.83 13.52
N VAL A 152 0.52 -6.38 14.52
CA VAL A 152 -0.24 -5.60 15.51
C VAL A 152 0.68 -4.67 16.30
N PHE A 153 1.88 -5.14 16.66
CA PHE A 153 2.87 -4.35 17.39
C PHE A 153 3.34 -3.15 16.56
N ARG A 154 3.66 -3.33 15.28
CA ARG A 154 4.05 -2.24 14.37
C ARG A 154 2.91 -1.22 14.19
N GLU A 155 1.71 -1.69 13.93
CA GLU A 155 0.52 -0.84 13.83
C GLU A 155 0.27 -0.04 15.11
N ARG A 156 0.41 -0.68 16.29
CA ARG A 156 0.32 -0.03 17.59
C ARG A 156 1.33 1.09 17.74
N GLN A 157 2.58 0.86 17.36
CA GLN A 157 3.63 1.87 17.45
C GLN A 157 3.31 3.11 16.58
N ILE A 158 2.88 2.90 15.33
CA ILE A 158 2.51 3.99 14.42
C ILE A 158 1.30 4.75 14.98
N LEU A 159 0.26 4.03 15.44
CA LEU A 159 -0.94 4.64 16.02
C LEU A 159 -0.63 5.42 17.28
N GLU A 160 0.25 4.92 18.15
CA GLU A 160 0.67 5.64 19.36
C GLU A 160 1.27 7.00 19.01
N ARG A 161 2.10 7.08 17.99
CA ARG A 161 2.68 8.35 17.51
C ARG A 161 1.63 9.27 16.89
N VAL A 162 0.77 8.74 16.00
CA VAL A 162 -0.31 9.49 15.35
C VAL A 162 -1.25 10.10 16.37
N LEU A 163 -1.71 9.29 17.34
CA LEU A 163 -2.64 9.75 18.38
C LEU A 163 -1.97 10.67 19.40
N SER A 164 -0.70 10.44 19.74
CA SER A 164 0.05 11.36 20.59
C SER A 164 0.15 12.75 19.98
N MET A 165 0.41 12.85 18.66
CA MET A 165 0.42 14.14 17.95
C MET A 165 -0.96 14.81 17.93
N LEU A 166 -2.04 14.00 17.81
CA LEU A 166 -3.41 14.52 17.91
C LEU A 166 -3.67 15.11 19.29
N LEU A 167 -3.37 14.35 20.36
CA LEU A 167 -3.58 14.81 21.74
C LEU A 167 -2.75 16.07 22.06
N LEU A 168 -1.53 16.16 21.55
CA LEU A 168 -0.69 17.38 21.64
C LEU A 168 -1.25 18.58 20.87
N SER A 169 -2.19 18.36 19.97
CA SER A 169 -2.87 19.42 19.22
C SER A 169 -4.14 19.94 19.91
N ASN A 170 -4.40 19.46 21.12
CA ASN A 170 -5.48 19.85 22.03
C ASN A 170 -6.88 19.81 21.35
N PRO A 171 -7.33 18.65 20.81
CA PRO A 171 -8.73 18.50 20.45
C PRO A 171 -9.62 18.56 21.70
N ALA A 172 -10.89 18.91 21.55
CA ALA A 172 -11.83 18.93 22.68
C ALA A 172 -12.17 17.50 23.14
N ARG A 173 -12.39 16.61 22.17
CA ARG A 173 -12.78 15.22 22.44
C ARG A 173 -12.27 14.27 21.35
N LEU A 174 -11.77 13.10 21.73
CA LEU A 174 -11.54 11.97 20.84
C LEU A 174 -12.74 11.02 20.94
N THR A 175 -13.39 10.76 19.80
CA THR A 175 -14.67 10.04 19.76
C THR A 175 -14.47 8.59 19.33
N LEU A 176 -13.59 8.34 18.31
CA LEU A 176 -13.45 7.03 17.72
C LEU A 176 -12.07 6.88 17.09
N VAL A 177 -11.50 5.68 17.22
CA VAL A 177 -10.33 5.23 16.45
C VAL A 177 -10.64 3.82 15.95
N GLU A 178 -10.66 3.64 14.64
CA GLU A 178 -10.92 2.37 13.98
C GLU A 178 -9.80 2.01 13.01
N ARG A 179 -9.52 0.71 12.88
CA ARG A 179 -8.56 0.18 11.90
C ARG A 179 -9.27 -0.74 10.91
N SER A 180 -8.82 -0.77 9.68
CA SER A 180 -9.35 -1.68 8.66
C SER A 180 -9.15 -3.15 9.01
N ALA A 181 -8.09 -3.50 9.73
CA ALA A 181 -7.80 -4.87 10.14
C ALA A 181 -8.78 -5.46 11.17
N GLY A 182 -9.56 -4.62 11.86
CA GLY A 182 -10.53 -5.04 12.89
C GLY A 182 -11.99 -4.75 12.53
N SER A 183 -12.27 -4.25 11.33
CA SER A 183 -13.58 -3.82 10.86
C SER A 183 -14.05 -4.64 9.66
N ASP A 184 -15.35 -4.63 9.37
CA ASP A 184 -15.91 -5.30 8.21
C ASP A 184 -15.36 -4.67 6.90
N ALA A 185 -14.99 -5.52 5.94
CA ALA A 185 -14.36 -5.11 4.69
C ALA A 185 -15.21 -4.10 3.90
N ASP A 186 -16.54 -4.23 3.96
CA ASP A 186 -17.48 -3.36 3.23
C ASP A 186 -17.42 -1.87 3.66
N GLU A 187 -17.04 -1.58 4.90
CA GLU A 187 -16.89 -0.20 5.39
C GLU A 187 -15.71 0.55 4.78
N TRP A 188 -14.74 -0.16 4.24
CA TRP A 188 -13.50 0.40 3.69
C TRP A 188 -13.41 0.31 2.16
N ASP A 189 -14.45 -0.16 1.49
CA ASP A 189 -14.46 -0.39 0.04
C ASP A 189 -14.10 0.86 -0.78
N GLU A 190 -14.57 2.04 -0.37
CA GLU A 190 -14.25 3.29 -1.06
C GLU A 190 -12.78 3.67 -0.92
N GLN A 191 -12.21 3.47 0.27
CA GLN A 191 -10.79 3.73 0.57
C GLN A 191 -9.91 2.70 -0.13
N ALA A 192 -10.34 1.44 -0.17
CA ALA A 192 -9.61 0.35 -0.84
C ALA A 192 -9.48 0.58 -2.35
N ARG A 193 -10.45 1.22 -3.01
CA ARG A 193 -10.38 1.54 -4.45
C ARG A 193 -9.31 2.57 -4.80
N LEU A 194 -8.94 3.43 -3.86
CA LEU A 194 -7.97 4.52 -4.05
C LEU A 194 -6.65 4.24 -3.32
N THR A 195 -6.40 3.00 -2.91
CA THR A 195 -5.21 2.63 -2.14
C THR A 195 -3.91 2.90 -2.88
N LEU A 196 -2.85 3.19 -2.11
CA LEU A 196 -1.45 3.25 -2.59
C LEU A 196 -0.80 1.85 -2.57
N ALA A 197 -1.54 0.80 -2.24
CA ALA A 197 -1.03 -0.55 -2.26
C ALA A 197 -0.55 -0.95 -3.66
N VAL A 198 0.62 -1.56 -3.71
CA VAL A 198 1.21 -2.13 -4.93
C VAL A 198 1.61 -3.56 -4.61
N ASP A 199 1.06 -4.51 -5.35
CA ASP A 199 1.31 -5.92 -5.13
C ASP A 199 2.81 -6.24 -5.06
N GLY A 200 3.22 -6.90 -3.98
CA GLY A 200 4.61 -7.29 -3.76
C GLY A 200 5.56 -6.16 -3.33
N VAL A 201 5.14 -4.89 -3.33
CA VAL A 201 6.01 -3.74 -3.01
C VAL A 201 5.51 -2.97 -1.79
N VAL A 202 4.22 -2.60 -1.78
CA VAL A 202 3.64 -1.77 -0.71
C VAL A 202 2.34 -2.39 -0.23
N LYS A 203 2.27 -2.70 1.06
CA LYS A 203 1.03 -3.04 1.76
C LYS A 203 0.49 -1.80 2.46
N THR A 204 -0.82 -1.73 2.58
CA THR A 204 -1.47 -0.60 3.23
C THR A 204 -2.55 -1.07 4.19
N ASP A 205 -2.68 -0.34 5.30
CA ASP A 205 -3.77 -0.48 6.26
C ASP A 205 -4.40 0.89 6.50
N PHE A 206 -5.72 0.95 6.71
CA PHE A 206 -6.42 2.20 6.93
C PHE A 206 -6.76 2.40 8.40
N VAL A 207 -6.75 3.67 8.81
CA VAL A 207 -7.14 4.10 10.15
C VAL A 207 -8.09 5.29 10.03
N ARG A 208 -9.24 5.20 10.68
CA ARG A 208 -10.20 6.27 10.82
C ARG A 208 -10.09 6.86 12.23
N VAL A 209 -9.87 8.16 12.31
CA VAL A 209 -9.80 8.90 13.56
C VAL A 209 -10.90 9.95 13.57
N GLN A 210 -11.80 9.90 14.56
CA GLN A 210 -12.87 10.86 14.73
C GLN A 210 -12.67 11.65 16.02
N PHE A 211 -12.64 12.95 15.91
CA PHE A 211 -12.47 13.86 17.06
C PHE A 211 -13.21 15.16 16.86
N SER A 212 -13.55 15.84 17.97
CA SER A 212 -14.13 17.17 17.92
C SER A 212 -13.14 18.21 18.45
N GLY A 213 -13.26 19.43 17.92
CA GLY A 213 -12.40 20.53 18.32
C GLY A 213 -12.48 21.72 17.37
N GLU A 214 -11.55 22.64 17.56
CA GLU A 214 -11.37 23.78 16.65
C GLU A 214 -10.58 23.35 15.39
N THR A 215 -10.80 24.07 14.29
CA THR A 215 -10.03 23.86 13.04
C THR A 215 -8.51 24.05 13.25
N ALA A 216 -8.13 24.87 14.26
CA ALA A 216 -6.73 25.05 14.65
C ALA A 216 -6.08 23.74 15.14
N SER A 217 -6.83 22.92 15.91
CA SER A 217 -6.35 21.61 16.37
C SER A 217 -6.13 20.64 15.22
N LEU A 218 -7.08 20.56 14.26
CA LEU A 218 -6.91 19.76 13.05
C LEU A 218 -5.66 20.20 12.27
N ARG A 219 -5.51 21.49 12.01
CA ARG A 219 -4.36 22.03 11.26
C ARG A 219 -3.05 21.74 11.97
N SER A 220 -2.99 21.93 13.28
CA SER A 220 -1.81 21.62 14.09
C SER A 220 -1.43 20.15 14.01
N TRP A 221 -2.42 19.25 14.10
CA TRP A 221 -2.21 17.82 13.98
C TRP A 221 -1.67 17.42 12.60
N LEU A 222 -2.31 17.89 11.52
CA LEU A 222 -1.87 17.60 10.15
C LEU A 222 -0.45 18.09 9.86
N ASN A 223 -0.11 19.29 10.36
CA ASN A 223 1.25 19.82 10.24
C ASN A 223 2.27 18.94 10.98
N ARG A 224 1.93 18.44 12.18
CA ARG A 224 2.80 17.53 12.94
C ARG A 224 2.97 16.20 12.23
N LEU A 225 1.87 15.64 11.68
CA LEU A 225 1.93 14.42 10.87
C LEU A 225 2.84 14.59 9.64
N GLY A 226 2.69 15.69 8.90
CA GLY A 226 3.53 15.96 7.72
C GLY A 226 5.03 16.15 8.05
N GLN A 227 5.35 16.56 9.28
CA GLN A 227 6.72 16.74 9.75
C GLN A 227 7.30 15.48 10.43
N SER A 228 6.46 14.50 10.75
CA SER A 228 6.87 13.35 11.57
C SER A 228 7.74 12.34 10.85
N GLY A 229 7.72 12.30 9.51
CA GLY A 229 8.37 11.25 8.73
C GLY A 229 7.74 9.87 8.89
N LEU A 230 6.54 9.77 9.50
CA LEU A 230 5.80 8.51 9.53
C LEU A 230 5.34 8.12 8.13
N PRO A 231 5.32 6.81 7.80
CA PRO A 231 4.81 6.31 6.52
C PRO A 231 3.26 6.33 6.51
N VAL A 232 2.69 7.54 6.60
CA VAL A 232 1.23 7.74 6.67
C VAL A 232 0.80 8.74 5.62
N SER A 233 -0.22 8.39 4.85
CA SER A 233 -0.86 9.24 3.84
C SER A 233 -2.24 9.67 4.30
N LEU A 234 -2.58 10.95 4.12
CA LEU A 234 -3.93 11.46 4.36
C LEU A 234 -4.84 11.10 3.17
N ARG A 235 -5.97 10.43 3.45
CA ARG A 235 -6.93 10.02 2.42
C ARG A 235 -8.15 10.90 2.33
N SER A 236 -8.80 11.12 3.45
CA SER A 236 -9.99 11.97 3.48
C SER A 236 -10.08 12.74 4.77
N ILE A 237 -10.75 13.89 4.70
CA ILE A 237 -11.15 14.68 5.83
C ILE A 237 -12.62 15.05 5.63
N GLU A 238 -13.45 14.63 6.56
CA GLU A 238 -14.83 15.04 6.63
C GLU A 238 -15.01 15.99 7.81
N VAL A 239 -15.80 17.02 7.62
CA VAL A 239 -16.08 18.03 8.65
C VAL A 239 -17.58 18.16 8.82
N ALA A 240 -18.05 17.90 10.02
CA ALA A 240 -19.46 18.07 10.38
C ALA A 240 -19.57 19.01 11.59
N PRO A 241 -20.67 19.74 11.73
CA PRO A 241 -20.92 20.50 12.94
C PRO A 241 -21.16 19.54 14.12
N GLU A 242 -20.49 19.76 15.25
CA GLU A 242 -20.78 19.00 16.47
C GLU A 242 -22.18 19.37 16.98
N ARG A 243 -23.10 18.41 16.91
CA ARG A 243 -24.46 18.59 17.43
C ARG A 243 -24.42 18.42 18.95
N ASN A 244 -24.30 19.52 19.68
CA ASN A 244 -24.47 19.48 21.12
C ASN A 244 -25.94 19.14 21.45
N ASN A 245 -26.22 17.92 21.87
CA ASN A 245 -27.53 17.51 22.38
C ASN A 245 -27.96 18.31 23.64
N ALA A 246 -27.07 19.11 24.23
CA ALA A 246 -27.34 19.96 25.37
C ALA A 246 -28.28 21.15 25.04
N SER A 247 -28.38 21.53 23.75
CA SER A 247 -29.23 22.70 23.37
C SER A 247 -30.74 22.40 23.30
N ARG A 248 -31.15 21.13 23.47
CA ARG A 248 -32.58 20.77 23.47
C ARG A 248 -33.29 20.91 24.80
N SER A 249 -32.57 21.10 25.92
CA SER A 249 -33.19 21.17 27.26
C SER A 249 -33.52 22.59 27.78
N THR A 250 -33.01 23.63 27.14
CA THR A 250 -33.18 25.01 27.64
C THR A 250 -34.31 25.81 26.96
N SER A 251 -34.98 25.25 25.94
CA SER A 251 -36.04 25.96 25.22
C SER A 251 -37.46 25.76 25.80
N ARG A 252 -37.62 25.14 26.97
CA ARG A 252 -38.96 24.87 27.58
C ARG A 252 -39.08 25.24 29.04
N ARG A 253 -38.56 26.37 29.48
CA ARG A 253 -38.96 27.00 30.73
C ARG A 253 -38.52 28.46 30.74
N SER A 254 -39.36 29.32 30.19
CA SER A 254 -39.32 30.74 30.53
C SER A 254 -40.70 31.31 30.40
N SER A 255 -41.50 31.01 31.39
CA SER A 255 -42.60 31.88 31.74
C SER A 255 -42.55 32.14 33.25
N SER A 256 -42.48 33.44 33.58
CA SER A 256 -42.65 34.06 34.90
C SER A 256 -41.56 33.83 35.95
N SER A 257 -40.60 34.77 36.03
CA SER A 257 -40.50 35.59 37.25
C SER A 257 -39.61 36.82 36.99
N MET A 258 -40.17 37.97 37.12
CA MET A 258 -39.51 39.27 37.10
C MET A 258 -38.69 39.39 38.38
N VAL A 259 -37.36 39.34 38.27
CA VAL A 259 -36.43 39.85 39.28
C VAL A 259 -35.51 40.82 38.58
N LEU A 260 -35.67 42.09 38.84
CA LEU A 260 -34.79 43.19 38.46
C LEU A 260 -33.45 43.03 39.20
N THR A 261 -32.49 42.45 38.60
CA THR A 261 -31.06 42.57 38.94
C THR A 261 -30.34 43.12 37.69
N SER A 262 -29.83 44.36 37.84
CA SER A 262 -29.08 45.04 36.81
C SER A 262 -27.69 44.39 36.68
N GLU A 263 -27.61 43.32 35.93
CA GLU A 263 -26.34 42.81 35.39
C GLU A 263 -26.21 43.33 33.97
N LEU A 264 -25.04 43.91 33.67
CA LEU A 264 -24.68 44.36 32.34
C LEU A 264 -24.89 43.20 31.35
N PRO A 265 -25.50 43.44 30.17
CA PRO A 265 -25.73 42.38 29.21
C PRO A 265 -24.38 41.76 28.80
N GLU A 266 -24.16 40.50 29.15
CA GLU A 266 -23.08 39.71 28.65
C GLU A 266 -23.21 39.70 27.12
N VAL A 267 -22.27 40.38 26.44
CA VAL A 267 -22.29 40.48 24.97
C VAL A 267 -22.00 39.09 24.43
N ASN A 268 -23.06 38.32 24.19
CA ASN A 268 -22.93 37.05 23.48
C ASN A 268 -22.32 37.34 22.11
N PRO A 269 -21.17 36.76 21.76
CA PRO A 269 -20.59 36.96 20.45
C PRO A 269 -21.59 36.47 19.38
N LEU A 270 -21.86 37.33 18.38
CA LEU A 270 -22.76 37.06 17.25
C LEU A 270 -22.46 35.74 16.50
N VAL A 271 -21.26 35.21 16.66
CA VAL A 271 -20.84 33.94 16.10
C VAL A 271 -20.28 33.07 17.23
N ALA A 272 -21.09 32.11 17.67
CA ALA A 272 -20.57 31.07 18.56
C ALA A 272 -19.54 30.22 17.81
N ARG A 273 -18.34 30.12 18.35
CA ARG A 273 -17.33 29.15 17.85
C ARG A 273 -17.79 27.76 18.26
N LEU A 274 -18.61 27.14 17.42
CA LEU A 274 -19.00 25.75 17.63
C LEU A 274 -17.85 24.83 17.27
N PRO A 275 -17.50 23.87 18.11
CA PRO A 275 -16.54 22.84 17.76
C PRO A 275 -17.09 22.04 16.58
N SER A 276 -16.20 21.65 15.68
CA SER A 276 -16.50 20.77 14.54
C SER A 276 -16.10 19.34 14.88
N LEU A 277 -16.86 18.39 14.36
CA LEU A 277 -16.52 16.99 14.35
C LEU A 277 -15.71 16.71 13.08
N PHE A 278 -14.51 16.21 13.25
CA PHE A 278 -13.60 15.83 12.18
C PHE A 278 -13.53 14.32 12.10
N THR A 279 -13.73 13.76 10.89
CA THR A 279 -13.44 12.36 10.57
C THR A 279 -12.29 12.35 9.58
N VAL A 280 -11.18 11.79 9.98
CA VAL A 280 -9.95 11.75 9.19
C VAL A 280 -9.58 10.31 8.91
N VAL A 281 -9.39 9.98 7.64
CA VAL A 281 -8.90 8.66 7.22
C VAL A 281 -7.44 8.79 6.81
N LEU A 282 -6.62 7.97 7.44
CA LEU A 282 -5.20 7.84 7.18
C LEU A 282 -4.91 6.47 6.58
N GLU A 283 -3.97 6.39 5.67
CA GLU A 283 -3.43 5.15 5.12
C GLU A 283 -2.00 4.98 5.62
N ILE A 284 -1.75 3.87 6.29
CA ILE A 284 -0.42 3.47 6.76
C ILE A 284 0.23 2.66 5.66
N LEU A 285 1.46 3.00 5.29
CA LEU A 285 2.23 2.36 4.24
C LEU A 285 3.27 1.42 4.86
N GLU A 286 3.32 0.18 4.43
CA GLU A 286 4.35 -0.78 4.79
C GLU A 286 5.07 -1.27 3.53
N ILE A 287 6.38 -1.03 3.45
CA ILE A 287 7.20 -1.55 2.36
C ILE A 287 7.46 -3.02 2.62
N VAL A 288 7.09 -3.87 1.67
CA VAL A 288 7.44 -5.28 1.69
C VAL A 288 8.89 -5.40 1.24
N PRO A 289 9.83 -5.90 2.08
CA PRO A 289 11.19 -6.10 1.65
C PRO A 289 11.16 -7.09 0.47
N THR A 290 11.73 -6.69 -0.66
CA THR A 290 11.92 -7.58 -1.79
C THR A 290 12.87 -8.69 -1.31
N THR A 291 12.33 -9.87 -1.06
CA THR A 291 13.16 -11.05 -0.88
C THR A 291 13.86 -11.22 -2.21
N GLU A 292 15.19 -11.01 -2.26
CA GLU A 292 15.99 -11.40 -3.40
C GLU A 292 15.74 -12.89 -3.58
N GLU A 293 14.85 -13.24 -4.50
CA GLU A 293 14.75 -14.62 -4.98
C GLU A 293 16.12 -14.94 -5.53
N GLU A 294 16.79 -15.86 -4.84
CA GLU A 294 17.99 -16.53 -5.34
C GLU A 294 17.73 -16.87 -6.80
N THR A 295 18.37 -16.13 -7.69
CA THR A 295 18.45 -16.49 -9.11
C THR A 295 19.15 -17.84 -9.20
N PRO A 296 18.54 -18.84 -9.82
CA PRO A 296 19.09 -20.18 -9.96
C PRO A 296 20.37 -20.22 -10.79
#